data_442302632d85c926c2a28c713b1dae84
#
_entry.id   442302632d85c926c2a28c713b1dae84
#
_cell.length_a   1.000
_cell.length_b   1.000
_cell.length_c   1.000
_cell.angle_alpha   90.00
_cell.angle_beta   90.00
_cell.angle_gamma   90.00
#
_symmetry.space_group_name_H-M   'P 1'
#
loop_
_entity.id
_entity.type
_entity.pdbx_description
1 polymer ?
#
loop_
_entity_poly.entity_id
_entity_poly.type
_entity_poly.pdbx_seq_one_letter_code
_entity_poly.pdbx_strand_id
1 'polypeptide(L)'
;ELPLILMGHSMGSLAVRAFVAEHDSCVDMLIVCGSPSYNTAMPLGVAIAKTEKAVFGPRHRSKLIETMSFGAGAMKFRKDKRCTAWICSDPDVAKEYEESEMCGFTFTDDAYLALFELMKRAYDVEHFSCTNPDMPVLFVSGAEDPCLINVRHFAKTVRAMRRAGYKDVKGKLYPGMRHEILNEIGREQVYHDIAVYMRKKGF
;
A
#
# COMPACT_ATOMS: atom_id res chain seq x y z
N GLU A 1 2.55 -27.70 -12.43
CA GLU A 1 2.89 -26.77 -11.32
C GLU A 1 1.65 -25.97 -10.94
N LEU A 2 1.56 -25.55 -9.67
CA LEU A 2 0.47 -24.69 -9.22
C LEU A 2 0.82 -23.22 -9.55
N PRO A 3 -0.19 -22.41 -9.95
CA PRO A 3 0.05 -21.00 -10.22
C PRO A 3 0.40 -20.24 -8.94
N LEU A 4 1.33 -19.29 -9.03
CA LEU A 4 1.70 -18.37 -7.96
C LEU A 4 0.95 -17.04 -8.10
N ILE A 5 -0.01 -16.80 -7.22
CA ILE A 5 -0.69 -15.52 -7.11
C ILE A 5 -0.08 -14.75 -5.94
N LEU A 6 0.58 -13.64 -6.26
CA LEU A 6 1.24 -12.81 -5.26
C LEU A 6 0.35 -11.64 -4.86
N MET A 7 0.05 -11.52 -3.56
CA MET A 7 -0.76 -10.43 -3.02
C MET A 7 -0.02 -9.67 -1.93
N GLY A 8 -0.09 -8.34 -1.96
CA GLY A 8 0.43 -7.48 -0.91
C GLY A 8 -0.53 -6.36 -0.54
N HIS A 9 -0.64 -6.09 0.78
CA HIS A 9 -1.44 -5.00 1.33
C HIS A 9 -0.54 -3.90 1.91
N SER A 10 -0.90 -2.65 1.72
CA SER A 10 -0.21 -1.48 2.30
C SER A 10 1.30 -1.47 1.97
N MET A 11 2.18 -1.48 2.96
CA MET A 11 3.63 -1.63 2.76
C MET A 11 3.96 -2.92 1.99
N GLY A 12 3.25 -4.03 2.25
CA GLY A 12 3.39 -5.28 1.49
C GLY A 12 3.07 -5.12 0.01
N SER A 13 2.18 -4.18 -0.35
CA SER A 13 1.89 -3.87 -1.75
C SER A 13 3.07 -3.21 -2.48
N LEU A 14 3.89 -2.46 -1.76
CA LEU A 14 5.15 -1.93 -2.29
C LEU A 14 6.19 -3.05 -2.44
N ALA A 15 6.25 -3.97 -1.46
CA ALA A 15 7.17 -5.09 -1.48
C ALA A 15 6.91 -6.03 -2.67
N VAL A 16 5.65 -6.40 -2.92
CA VAL A 16 5.32 -7.27 -4.06
C VAL A 16 5.55 -6.59 -5.41
N ARG A 17 5.35 -5.27 -5.49
CA ARG A 17 5.68 -4.50 -6.69
C ARG A 17 7.20 -4.40 -6.93
N ALA A 18 7.98 -4.17 -5.87
CA ALA A 18 9.43 -4.19 -5.96
C ALA A 18 9.97 -5.60 -6.30
N PHE A 19 9.32 -6.66 -5.80
CA PHE A 19 9.67 -8.04 -6.15
C PHE A 19 9.45 -8.33 -7.63
N VAL A 20 8.27 -8.03 -8.18
CA VAL A 20 7.99 -8.30 -9.60
C VAL A 20 8.79 -7.40 -10.54
N ALA A 21 9.40 -6.32 -10.08
CA ALA A 21 10.31 -5.52 -10.89
C ALA A 21 11.50 -6.33 -11.43
N GLU A 22 11.92 -7.36 -10.69
CA GLU A 22 13.06 -8.20 -11.01
C GLU A 22 12.70 -9.69 -11.22
N HIS A 23 11.53 -10.13 -10.70
CA HIS A 23 11.16 -11.55 -10.58
C HIS A 23 9.74 -11.86 -11.07
N ASP A 24 9.22 -11.12 -12.05
CA ASP A 24 7.86 -11.32 -12.56
C ASP A 24 7.66 -12.64 -13.33
N SER A 25 8.75 -13.26 -13.80
CA SER A 25 8.70 -14.56 -14.51
C SER A 25 8.17 -15.71 -13.65
N CYS A 26 8.24 -15.61 -12.32
CA CYS A 26 7.74 -16.63 -11.40
C CYS A 26 6.38 -16.30 -10.82
N VAL A 27 5.70 -15.23 -11.26
CA VAL A 27 4.41 -14.79 -10.75
C VAL A 27 3.37 -14.86 -11.87
N ASP A 28 2.29 -15.58 -11.63
CA ASP A 28 1.19 -15.75 -12.59
C ASP A 28 0.14 -14.64 -12.47
N MET A 29 -0.02 -14.04 -11.30
CA MET A 29 -0.91 -12.89 -11.06
C MET A 29 -0.42 -12.04 -9.90
N LEU A 30 -0.56 -10.72 -10.02
CA LEU A 30 -0.26 -9.75 -8.97
C LEU A 30 -1.52 -9.04 -8.46
N ILE A 31 -1.75 -9.07 -7.14
CA ILE A 31 -2.82 -8.31 -6.47
C ILE A 31 -2.20 -7.27 -5.54
N VAL A 32 -2.51 -6.00 -5.79
CA VAL A 32 -1.97 -4.84 -5.09
C VAL A 32 -3.09 -4.18 -4.30
N CYS A 33 -3.12 -4.41 -2.99
CA CYS A 33 -4.20 -3.98 -2.10
C CYS A 33 -3.77 -2.77 -1.26
N GLY A 34 -4.59 -1.71 -1.17
CA GLY A 34 -4.35 -0.55 -0.31
C GLY A 34 -2.98 0.11 -0.52
N SER A 35 -2.48 0.13 -1.77
CA SER A 35 -1.12 0.58 -2.05
C SER A 35 -0.95 2.08 -1.85
N PRO A 36 0.02 2.51 -1.01
CA PRO A 36 0.33 3.92 -0.87
C PRO A 36 0.74 4.54 -2.21
N SER A 37 0.17 5.70 -2.53
CA SER A 37 0.57 6.47 -3.69
C SER A 37 1.90 7.16 -3.47
N TYR A 38 2.67 7.36 -4.54
CA TYR A 38 3.94 8.09 -4.44
C TYR A 38 3.71 9.51 -3.92
N ASN A 39 4.39 9.84 -2.83
CA ASN A 39 4.33 11.16 -2.22
C ASN A 39 5.57 11.97 -2.60
N THR A 40 5.37 13.11 -3.24
CA THR A 40 6.46 14.01 -3.66
C THR A 40 7.19 14.66 -2.47
N ALA A 41 6.63 14.61 -1.25
CA ALA A 41 7.30 15.03 -0.03
C ALA A 41 8.26 13.97 0.54
N MET A 42 8.33 12.77 -0.05
CA MET A 42 9.22 11.69 0.41
C MET A 42 10.69 12.12 0.55
N PRO A 43 11.30 12.91 -0.35
CA PRO A 43 12.70 13.37 -0.16
C PRO A 43 12.91 14.17 1.13
N LEU A 44 11.91 14.95 1.56
CA LEU A 44 11.95 15.65 2.84
C LEU A 44 11.91 14.66 4.01
N GLY A 45 11.03 13.65 3.94
CA GLY A 45 10.99 12.58 4.95
C GLY A 45 12.32 11.84 5.08
N VAL A 46 12.97 11.55 3.95
CA VAL A 46 14.31 10.93 3.91
C VAL A 46 15.36 11.83 4.58
N ALA A 47 15.34 13.14 4.30
CA ALA A 47 16.28 14.09 4.91
C ALA A 47 16.09 14.17 6.43
N ILE A 48 14.84 14.22 6.90
CA ILE A 48 14.51 14.24 8.34
C ILE A 48 15.00 12.94 8.99
N ALA A 49 14.64 11.77 8.44
CA ALA A 49 15.05 10.47 9.00
C ALA A 49 16.57 10.32 9.09
N LYS A 50 17.31 10.76 8.07
CA LYS A 50 18.80 10.76 8.10
C LYS A 50 19.36 11.67 9.17
N THR A 51 18.78 12.85 9.35
CA THR A 51 19.22 13.83 10.36
C THR A 51 18.95 13.31 11.77
N GLU A 52 17.72 12.84 12.03
CA GLU A 52 17.34 12.29 13.35
C GLU A 52 18.16 11.04 13.68
N LYS A 53 18.36 10.14 12.72
CA LYS A 53 19.25 8.97 12.86
C LYS A 53 20.68 9.38 13.24
N ALA A 54 21.22 10.42 12.62
CA ALA A 54 22.58 10.89 12.93
C ALA A 54 22.70 11.49 14.33
N VAL A 55 21.63 12.14 14.82
CA VAL A 55 21.62 12.82 16.14
C VAL A 55 21.22 11.87 17.27
N PHE A 56 20.18 11.06 17.05
CA PHE A 56 19.53 10.26 18.09
C PHE A 56 19.78 8.74 17.94
N GLY A 57 20.42 8.32 16.86
CA GLY A 57 20.70 6.93 16.55
C GLY A 57 19.61 6.22 15.74
N PRO A 58 19.92 5.04 15.16
CA PRO A 58 19.07 4.36 14.16
C PRO A 58 17.75 3.84 14.73
N ARG A 59 17.67 3.63 16.04
CA ARG A 59 16.46 3.14 16.72
C ARG A 59 15.55 4.25 17.24
N HIS A 60 15.90 5.51 17.02
CA HIS A 60 15.01 6.63 17.33
C HIS A 60 13.69 6.49 16.58
N ARG A 61 12.58 6.84 17.22
CA ARG A 61 11.23 6.75 16.66
C ARG A 61 10.69 8.14 16.38
N SER A 62 10.71 8.54 15.12
CA SER A 62 10.34 9.88 14.69
C SER A 62 8.83 10.12 14.73
N LYS A 63 8.36 10.85 15.74
CA LYS A 63 6.96 11.33 15.78
C LYS A 63 6.66 12.34 14.68
N LEU A 64 7.68 13.07 14.21
CA LEU A 64 7.53 14.03 13.12
C LEU A 64 7.20 13.30 11.81
N ILE A 65 7.99 12.28 11.44
CA ILE A 65 7.75 11.50 10.23
C ILE A 65 6.42 10.74 10.34
N GLU A 66 6.09 10.18 11.51
CA GLU A 66 4.82 9.52 11.76
C GLU A 66 3.64 10.47 11.49
N THR A 67 3.69 11.68 12.06
CA THR A 67 2.66 12.70 11.85
C THR A 67 2.56 13.12 10.38
N MET A 68 3.68 13.29 9.69
CA MET A 68 3.70 13.60 8.25
C MET A 68 3.13 12.47 7.40
N SER A 69 3.35 11.23 7.80
CA SER A 69 2.92 10.04 7.05
C SER A 69 1.43 9.71 7.26
N PHE A 70 0.95 9.79 8.50
CA PHE A 70 -0.37 9.29 8.88
C PHE A 70 -1.31 10.37 9.44
N GLY A 71 -0.79 11.54 9.81
CA GLY A 71 -1.57 12.61 10.45
C GLY A 71 -2.73 13.12 9.59
N ALA A 72 -2.57 13.17 8.27
CA ALA A 72 -3.65 13.56 7.36
C ALA A 72 -4.81 12.56 7.39
N GLY A 73 -4.51 11.25 7.50
CA GLY A 73 -5.52 10.20 7.67
C GLY A 73 -6.26 10.32 8.99
N ALA A 74 -5.53 10.50 10.10
CA ALA A 74 -6.12 10.70 11.41
C ALA A 74 -7.01 11.95 11.45
N MET A 75 -6.58 13.05 10.82
CA MET A 75 -7.38 14.29 10.71
C MET A 75 -8.64 14.11 9.87
N LYS A 76 -8.57 13.37 8.76
CA LYS A 76 -9.73 13.12 7.89
C LYS A 76 -10.88 12.45 8.66
N PHE A 77 -10.55 11.53 9.55
CA PHE A 77 -11.53 10.74 10.33
C PHE A 77 -11.63 11.13 11.80
N ARG A 78 -11.19 12.35 12.17
CA ARG A 78 -11.19 12.84 13.57
C ARG A 78 -12.54 12.78 14.27
N LYS A 79 -13.66 12.77 13.53
CA LYS A 79 -15.02 12.66 14.09
C LYS A 79 -15.27 11.29 14.71
N ASP A 80 -14.56 10.25 14.28
CA ASP A 80 -14.72 8.89 14.79
C ASP A 80 -13.99 8.69 16.15
N LYS A 81 -13.34 9.77 16.68
CA LYS A 81 -12.67 9.83 17.98
C LYS A 81 -11.56 8.78 18.20
N ARG A 82 -11.04 8.17 17.12
CA ARG A 82 -9.93 7.22 17.13
C ARG A 82 -8.83 7.69 16.17
N CYS A 83 -7.58 7.62 16.58
CA CYS A 83 -6.45 7.97 15.71
C CYS A 83 -6.26 6.96 14.58
N THR A 84 -6.69 5.72 14.78
CA THR A 84 -6.65 4.61 13.82
C THR A 84 -7.90 4.48 12.96
N ALA A 85 -8.89 5.36 13.11
CA ALA A 85 -10.12 5.33 12.32
C ALA A 85 -9.90 5.32 10.80
N TRP A 86 -8.75 5.79 10.33
CA TRP A 86 -8.39 5.74 8.91
C TRP A 86 -8.08 4.32 8.39
N ILE A 87 -7.82 3.37 9.28
CA ILE A 87 -7.53 1.96 8.96
C ILE A 87 -8.78 1.26 8.42
N CYS A 88 -9.89 1.35 9.18
CA CYS A 88 -11.14 0.66 8.87
C CYS A 88 -12.34 1.48 9.33
N SER A 89 -13.46 1.38 8.61
CA SER A 89 -14.71 2.03 9.03
C SER A 89 -15.44 1.24 10.12
N ASP A 90 -15.14 -0.05 10.26
CA ASP A 90 -15.62 -0.89 11.35
C ASP A 90 -14.92 -0.48 12.67
N PRO A 91 -15.68 0.01 13.67
CA PRO A 91 -15.09 0.47 14.92
C PRO A 91 -14.47 -0.65 15.76
N ASP A 92 -14.92 -1.89 15.60
CA ASP A 92 -14.39 -3.03 16.33
C ASP A 92 -13.03 -3.46 15.75
N VAL A 93 -12.90 -3.47 14.43
CA VAL A 93 -11.61 -3.70 13.75
C VAL A 93 -10.61 -2.60 14.09
N ALA A 94 -11.03 -1.33 14.05
CA ALA A 94 -10.17 -0.21 14.42
C ALA A 94 -9.70 -0.29 15.88
N LYS A 95 -10.58 -0.75 16.78
CA LYS A 95 -10.25 -0.99 18.19
C LYS A 95 -9.26 -2.13 18.36
N GLU A 96 -9.49 -3.28 17.71
CA GLU A 96 -8.58 -4.42 17.74
C GLU A 96 -7.16 -4.02 17.26
N TYR A 97 -7.08 -3.20 16.21
CA TYR A 97 -5.81 -2.65 15.73
C TYR A 97 -5.11 -1.78 16.79
N GLU A 98 -5.86 -0.94 17.53
CA GLU A 98 -5.31 -0.08 18.59
C GLU A 98 -4.81 -0.88 19.81
N GLU A 99 -5.50 -1.97 20.14
CA GLU A 99 -5.20 -2.82 21.30
C GLU A 99 -4.12 -3.87 21.03
N SER A 100 -3.79 -4.10 19.76
CA SER A 100 -2.80 -5.09 19.36
C SER A 100 -1.36 -4.56 19.55
N GLU A 101 -0.54 -5.29 20.29
CA GLU A 101 0.91 -5.00 20.39
C GLU A 101 1.65 -5.13 19.06
N MET A 102 1.06 -5.84 18.09
CA MET A 102 1.62 -6.05 16.75
C MET A 102 1.32 -4.90 15.79
N CYS A 103 0.46 -3.94 16.18
CA CYS A 103 -0.03 -2.85 15.35
C CYS A 103 0.25 -1.48 15.99
N GLY A 104 0.08 -0.40 15.20
CA GLY A 104 0.08 0.97 15.73
C GLY A 104 1.41 1.48 16.30
N PHE A 105 2.49 0.75 16.21
CA PHE A 105 3.79 1.20 16.71
C PHE A 105 4.48 2.17 15.72
N THR A 106 5.10 3.21 16.26
CA THR A 106 5.90 4.14 15.47
C THR A 106 7.17 3.45 14.94
N PHE A 107 7.43 3.60 13.67
CA PHE A 107 8.65 3.07 13.03
C PHE A 107 9.90 3.79 13.54
N THR A 108 11.01 3.08 13.54
CA THR A 108 12.33 3.68 13.76
C THR A 108 12.78 4.49 12.53
N ASP A 109 13.75 5.37 12.68
CA ASP A 109 14.30 6.13 11.56
C ASP A 109 14.87 5.22 10.47
N ASP A 110 15.51 4.12 10.85
CA ASP A 110 15.96 3.10 9.90
C ASP A 110 14.79 2.41 9.17
N ALA A 111 13.71 2.11 9.87
CA ALA A 111 12.53 1.50 9.26
C ALA A 111 11.83 2.49 8.28
N TYR A 112 11.76 3.78 8.61
CA TYR A 112 11.27 4.80 7.67
C TYR A 112 12.17 4.92 6.44
N LEU A 113 13.49 4.92 6.60
CA LEU A 113 14.42 4.95 5.46
C LEU A 113 14.24 3.72 4.56
N ALA A 114 14.08 2.53 5.14
CA ALA A 114 13.79 1.31 4.40
C ALA A 114 12.43 1.37 3.67
N LEU A 115 11.39 1.92 4.31
CA LEU A 115 10.08 2.13 3.68
C LEU A 115 10.16 3.10 2.51
N PHE A 116 10.90 4.20 2.64
CA PHE A 116 11.09 5.17 1.55
C PHE A 116 11.88 4.57 0.38
N GLU A 117 12.90 3.76 0.66
CA GLU A 117 13.63 3.06 -0.38
C GLU A 117 12.74 2.02 -1.09
N LEU A 118 11.92 1.28 -0.34
CA LEU A 118 10.94 0.35 -0.89
C LEU A 118 9.92 1.07 -1.80
N MET A 119 9.42 2.22 -1.35
CA MET A 119 8.52 3.05 -2.17
C MET A 119 9.22 3.51 -3.44
N LYS A 120 10.47 3.98 -3.35
CA LYS A 120 11.24 4.37 -4.51
C LYS A 120 11.34 3.22 -5.52
N ARG A 121 11.74 2.02 -5.10
CA ARG A 121 11.83 0.83 -5.97
C ARG A 121 10.49 0.48 -6.61
N ALA A 122 9.40 0.47 -5.85
CA ALA A 122 8.07 0.15 -6.36
C ALA A 122 7.54 1.14 -7.41
N TYR A 123 8.11 2.36 -7.47
CA TYR A 123 7.71 3.42 -8.41
C TYR A 123 8.75 3.71 -9.50
N ASP A 124 9.93 3.11 -9.43
CA ASP A 124 11.00 3.22 -10.43
C ASP A 124 10.75 2.28 -11.62
N VAL A 125 9.61 2.50 -12.27
CA VAL A 125 9.08 1.60 -13.31
C VAL A 125 9.92 1.52 -14.57
N GLU A 126 10.85 2.44 -14.78
CA GLU A 126 11.79 2.43 -15.90
C GLU A 126 12.84 1.31 -15.74
N HIS A 127 13.03 0.82 -14.50
CA HIS A 127 13.97 -0.26 -14.18
C HIS A 127 13.28 -1.62 -13.98
N PHE A 128 11.99 -1.74 -14.31
CA PHE A 128 11.31 -3.03 -14.28
C PHE A 128 11.75 -3.88 -15.48
N SER A 129 12.13 -5.14 -15.24
CA SER A 129 12.54 -6.06 -16.31
C SER A 129 11.38 -6.45 -17.23
N CYS A 130 10.17 -6.52 -16.70
CA CYS A 130 8.91 -6.86 -17.39
C CYS A 130 9.07 -8.04 -18.38
N THR A 131 9.50 -9.18 -17.85
CA THR A 131 9.68 -10.42 -18.63
C THR A 131 8.38 -11.17 -18.85
N ASN A 132 7.34 -10.91 -18.03
CA ASN A 132 5.98 -11.43 -18.13
C ASN A 132 4.94 -10.31 -18.35
N PRO A 133 4.93 -9.67 -19.54
CA PRO A 133 4.08 -8.50 -19.81
C PRO A 133 2.56 -8.81 -19.80
N ASP A 134 2.19 -10.07 -19.94
CA ASP A 134 0.79 -10.51 -19.95
C ASP A 134 0.28 -10.93 -18.55
N MET A 135 1.13 -10.90 -17.50
CA MET A 135 0.75 -11.13 -16.12
C MET A 135 -0.39 -10.20 -15.71
N PRO A 136 -1.55 -10.74 -15.25
CA PRO A 136 -2.65 -9.91 -14.77
C PRO A 136 -2.27 -9.17 -13.50
N VAL A 137 -2.53 -7.87 -13.45
CA VAL A 137 -2.28 -7.01 -12.28
C VAL A 137 -3.58 -6.36 -11.84
N LEU A 138 -4.01 -6.63 -10.61
CA LEU A 138 -5.22 -6.05 -10.02
C LEU A 138 -4.86 -5.12 -8.87
N PHE A 139 -5.21 -3.85 -8.99
CA PHE A 139 -5.19 -2.89 -7.88
C PHE A 139 -6.56 -2.79 -7.24
N VAL A 140 -6.62 -2.95 -5.91
CA VAL A 140 -7.85 -2.77 -5.12
C VAL A 140 -7.57 -1.87 -3.93
N SER A 141 -8.49 -0.96 -3.60
CA SER A 141 -8.37 -0.10 -2.42
C SER A 141 -9.71 0.51 -2.03
N GLY A 142 -9.82 0.98 -0.79
CA GLY A 142 -10.94 1.80 -0.37
C GLY A 142 -10.89 3.19 -1.03
N ALA A 143 -12.03 3.71 -1.44
CA ALA A 143 -12.09 5.05 -2.04
C ALA A 143 -11.79 6.16 -1.01
N GLU A 144 -11.94 5.85 0.27
CA GLU A 144 -11.66 6.76 1.39
C GLU A 144 -10.28 6.55 2.02
N ASP A 145 -9.49 5.59 1.52
CA ASP A 145 -8.14 5.31 2.02
C ASP A 145 -7.22 6.54 1.87
N PRO A 146 -6.70 7.12 2.98
CA PRO A 146 -5.82 8.28 2.91
C PRO A 146 -4.46 7.97 2.28
N CYS A 147 -4.02 6.71 2.28
CA CYS A 147 -2.78 6.27 1.63
C CYS A 147 -2.81 6.47 0.11
N LEU A 148 -3.99 6.54 -0.49
CA LEU A 148 -4.15 6.88 -1.91
C LEU A 148 -3.82 8.35 -2.21
N ILE A 149 -3.79 9.22 -1.22
CA ILE A 149 -3.81 10.68 -1.35
C ILE A 149 -5.16 11.14 -1.98
N ASN A 150 -5.48 10.64 -3.18
CA ASN A 150 -6.78 10.80 -3.85
C ASN A 150 -6.90 9.84 -5.06
N VAL A 151 -8.10 9.80 -5.66
CA VAL A 151 -8.42 8.94 -6.83
C VAL A 151 -7.49 9.18 -8.02
N ARG A 152 -7.03 10.44 -8.24
CA ARG A 152 -6.09 10.73 -9.35
C ARG A 152 -4.72 10.09 -9.10
N HIS A 153 -4.26 10.05 -7.85
CA HIS A 153 -3.00 9.39 -7.48
C HIS A 153 -3.12 7.88 -7.62
N PHE A 154 -4.23 7.28 -7.17
CA PHE A 154 -4.50 5.87 -7.42
C PHE A 154 -4.43 5.54 -8.92
N ALA A 155 -5.09 6.32 -9.77
CA ALA A 155 -5.03 6.12 -11.21
C ALA A 155 -3.61 6.29 -11.79
N LYS A 156 -2.77 7.17 -11.21
CA LYS A 156 -1.35 7.29 -11.58
C LYS A 156 -0.57 6.03 -11.17
N THR A 157 -0.85 5.47 -9.98
CA THR A 157 -0.23 4.23 -9.51
C THR A 157 -0.56 3.04 -10.43
N VAL A 158 -1.83 2.89 -10.82
CA VAL A 158 -2.25 1.87 -11.81
C VAL A 158 -1.54 2.07 -13.14
N ARG A 159 -1.48 3.32 -13.65
CA ARG A 159 -0.77 3.62 -14.91
C ARG A 159 0.74 3.38 -14.82
N ALA A 160 1.34 3.50 -13.64
CA ALA A 160 2.77 3.23 -13.47
C ALA A 160 3.11 1.79 -13.87
N MET A 161 2.32 0.79 -13.47
CA MET A 161 2.53 -0.60 -13.89
C MET A 161 2.35 -0.80 -15.41
N ARG A 162 1.42 -0.07 -16.04
CA ARG A 162 1.30 -0.11 -17.50
C ARG A 162 2.53 0.47 -18.20
N ARG A 163 3.12 1.54 -17.66
CA ARG A 163 4.38 2.10 -18.18
C ARG A 163 5.56 1.15 -17.98
N ALA A 164 5.55 0.33 -16.91
CA ALA A 164 6.52 -0.73 -16.71
C ALA A 164 6.45 -1.84 -17.78
N GLY A 165 5.38 -1.88 -18.60
CA GLY A 165 5.21 -2.86 -19.69
C GLY A 165 4.06 -3.85 -19.50
N TYR A 166 3.42 -3.91 -18.33
CA TYR A 166 2.31 -4.84 -18.10
C TYR A 166 1.05 -4.42 -18.85
N LYS A 167 0.45 -5.33 -19.63
CA LYS A 167 -0.66 -5.04 -20.53
C LYS A 167 -2.03 -5.13 -19.84
N ASP A 168 -2.19 -6.11 -18.94
CA ASP A 168 -3.46 -6.36 -18.23
C ASP A 168 -3.42 -5.80 -16.80
N VAL A 169 -3.51 -4.49 -16.68
CA VAL A 169 -3.53 -3.80 -15.37
C VAL A 169 -4.89 -3.17 -15.14
N LYS A 170 -5.56 -3.57 -14.06
CA LYS A 170 -6.88 -3.05 -13.67
C LYS A 170 -6.83 -2.44 -12.27
N GLY A 171 -7.72 -1.49 -12.03
CA GLY A 171 -7.88 -0.87 -10.72
C GLY A 171 -9.36 -0.79 -10.35
N LYS A 172 -9.68 -1.12 -9.08
CA LYS A 172 -11.01 -0.99 -8.50
C LYS A 172 -10.94 -0.27 -7.16
N LEU A 173 -11.82 0.70 -6.96
CA LEU A 173 -12.04 1.40 -5.70
C LEU A 173 -13.39 1.00 -5.11
N TYR A 174 -13.42 0.79 -3.79
CA TYR A 174 -14.63 0.46 -3.05
C TYR A 174 -15.12 1.70 -2.30
N PRO A 175 -16.30 2.25 -2.69
CA PRO A 175 -16.87 3.42 -2.03
C PRO A 175 -17.13 3.16 -0.54
N GLY A 176 -16.86 4.16 0.32
CA GLY A 176 -17.07 4.08 1.76
C GLY A 176 -16.03 3.26 2.53
N MET A 177 -15.19 2.49 1.85
CA MET A 177 -14.14 1.70 2.48
C MET A 177 -12.85 2.52 2.65
N ARG A 178 -12.13 2.23 3.74
CA ARG A 178 -10.85 2.86 4.12
C ARG A 178 -9.67 1.98 3.71
N HIS A 179 -8.64 1.90 4.54
CA HIS A 179 -7.37 1.27 4.19
C HIS A 179 -7.43 -0.27 4.13
N GLU A 180 -8.03 -0.89 5.14
CA GLU A 180 -8.08 -2.35 5.27
C GLU A 180 -9.36 -2.93 4.66
N ILE A 181 -9.49 -2.85 3.34
CA ILE A 181 -10.70 -3.28 2.62
C ILE A 181 -11.10 -4.75 2.84
N LEU A 182 -10.16 -5.59 3.27
CA LEU A 182 -10.41 -7.00 3.58
C LEU A 182 -11.00 -7.21 4.97
N ASN A 183 -11.02 -6.16 5.80
CA ASN A 183 -11.58 -6.14 7.15
C ASN A 183 -12.78 -5.19 7.27
N GLU A 184 -13.12 -4.48 6.19
CA GLU A 184 -14.19 -3.48 6.16
C GLU A 184 -15.59 -4.06 6.31
N ILE A 185 -16.53 -3.22 6.70
CA ILE A 185 -17.97 -3.52 6.57
C ILE A 185 -18.24 -3.72 5.08
N GLY A 186 -18.81 -4.90 4.72
CA GLY A 186 -19.04 -5.28 3.31
C GLY A 186 -17.83 -5.91 2.60
N ARG A 187 -16.81 -6.36 3.34
CA ARG A 187 -15.61 -7.07 2.82
C ARG A 187 -15.92 -8.27 1.94
N GLU A 188 -17.07 -8.91 2.11
CA GLU A 188 -17.53 -10.03 1.29
C GLU A 188 -17.59 -9.65 -0.20
N GLN A 189 -17.96 -8.40 -0.51
CA GLN A 189 -17.94 -7.89 -1.88
C GLN A 189 -16.50 -7.82 -2.43
N VAL A 190 -15.54 -7.46 -1.59
CA VAL A 190 -14.11 -7.42 -1.98
C VAL A 190 -13.61 -8.83 -2.27
N TYR A 191 -13.92 -9.79 -1.39
CA TYR A 191 -13.56 -11.20 -1.58
C TYR A 191 -14.18 -11.77 -2.85
N HIS A 192 -15.46 -11.52 -3.07
CA HIS A 192 -16.17 -11.95 -4.28
C HIS A 192 -15.53 -11.39 -5.54
N ASP A 193 -15.25 -10.10 -5.57
CA ASP A 193 -14.69 -9.42 -6.74
C ASP A 193 -13.28 -9.94 -7.09
N ILE A 194 -12.43 -10.12 -6.07
CA ILE A 194 -11.09 -10.69 -6.26
C ILE A 194 -11.21 -12.11 -6.80
N ALA A 195 -12.04 -12.96 -6.18
CA ALA A 195 -12.23 -14.33 -6.63
C ALA A 195 -12.83 -14.43 -8.05
N VAL A 196 -13.75 -13.52 -8.40
CA VAL A 196 -14.30 -13.44 -9.78
C VAL A 196 -13.21 -13.01 -10.76
N TYR A 197 -12.35 -12.06 -10.36
CA TYR A 197 -11.24 -11.63 -11.21
C TYR A 197 -10.25 -12.77 -11.44
N MET A 198 -9.86 -13.50 -10.39
CA MET A 198 -9.00 -14.67 -10.49
C MET A 198 -9.57 -15.71 -11.45
N ARG A 199 -10.83 -16.14 -11.24
CA ARG A 199 -11.51 -17.10 -12.14
C ARG A 199 -11.56 -16.64 -13.59
N LYS A 200 -11.79 -15.34 -13.85
CA LYS A 200 -11.77 -14.78 -15.22
C LYS A 200 -10.40 -14.83 -15.88
N LYS A 201 -9.33 -14.99 -15.09
CA LYS A 201 -7.94 -15.12 -15.55
C LYS A 201 -7.48 -16.57 -15.62
N GLY A 202 -8.33 -17.54 -15.28
CA GLY A 202 -8.04 -18.97 -15.36
C GLY A 202 -7.46 -19.57 -14.08
N PHE A 203 -7.58 -18.83 -12.93
CA PHE A 203 -7.16 -19.29 -11.61
C PHE A 203 -8.32 -19.77 -10.74
#